data_e2b26e1e776ad648409285eaa6cf910b
#
_entry.id   e2b26e1e776ad648409285eaa6cf910b
#
_cell.length_a   1.000
_cell.length_b   1.000
_cell.length_c   1.000
_cell.angle_alpha   90.00
_cell.angle_beta   90.00
_cell.angle_gamma   90.00
#
_symmetry.space_group_name_H-M   'P 1'
#
loop_
_entity.id
_entity.type
_entity.pdbx_description
1 polymer ?
#
loop_
_entity_poly.entity_id
_entity_poly.type
_entity_poly.pdbx_seq_one_letter_code
_entity_poly.pdbx_strand_id
1 'polypeptide(L)'
;MREDTFSVKIVLYKCHDLVAATNEVGGKSSAYVVFTLGDTTKKSSCVESSLDPHWTPPEKFEFEVEEWENEFLVAQVFDRSRPGHDDLIGSAVIPLTLYAGNRNCEMCSYPLVLPDEVGGLGSPKSDMFLQISLLDADGSPVEEFYW
;
A
#
# COMPACT_ATOMS: atom_id res chain seq x y z
N MET A 1 10.92 28.56 -10.13
CA MET A 1 9.66 27.87 -9.90
C MET A 1 9.71 26.47 -10.49
N ARG A 2 9.29 25.54 -9.73
CA ARG A 2 9.29 24.16 -10.21
C ARG A 2 7.99 23.88 -10.93
N GLU A 3 8.09 23.46 -12.15
CA GLU A 3 6.91 23.13 -12.93
C GLU A 3 6.76 21.64 -13.15
N ASP A 4 7.72 20.87 -12.68
CA ASP A 4 7.70 19.44 -12.88
C ASP A 4 6.72 18.79 -11.92
N THR A 5 5.87 17.97 -12.46
CA THR A 5 4.98 17.14 -11.67
C THR A 5 5.38 15.70 -11.92
N PHE A 6 5.52 14.95 -10.85
CA PHE A 6 5.88 13.55 -10.93
C PHE A 6 4.65 12.70 -10.67
N SER A 7 4.63 11.53 -11.26
CA SER A 7 3.53 10.58 -11.06
C SER A 7 4.01 9.38 -10.27
N VAL A 8 3.18 8.95 -9.34
CA VAL A 8 3.41 7.71 -8.61
C VAL A 8 2.30 6.76 -9.04
N LYS A 9 2.68 5.67 -9.68
CA LYS A 9 1.72 4.65 -10.13
C LYS A 9 1.87 3.42 -9.25
N ILE A 10 0.74 2.94 -8.75
CA ILE A 10 0.72 1.81 -7.85
C ILE A 10 -0.16 0.73 -8.44
N VAL A 11 0.32 -0.50 -8.44
CA VAL A 11 -0.47 -1.66 -8.81
C VAL A 11 -0.59 -2.53 -7.56
N LEU A 12 -1.82 -2.77 -7.14
CA LEU A 12 -2.09 -3.60 -5.96
C LEU A 12 -2.45 -5.00 -6.42
N TYR A 13 -1.63 -5.98 -6.04
CA TYR A 13 -1.82 -7.36 -6.44
C TYR A 13 -2.51 -8.20 -5.37
N LYS A 14 -1.95 -8.21 -4.18
CA LYS A 14 -2.46 -9.12 -3.14
C LYS A 14 -1.85 -8.76 -1.79
N CYS A 15 -2.47 -9.29 -0.74
CA CYS A 15 -1.86 -9.35 0.57
C CYS A 15 -1.74 -10.82 0.98
N HIS A 16 -0.89 -11.09 1.92
CA HIS A 16 -0.61 -12.45 2.35
C HIS A 16 -0.58 -12.50 3.87
N ASP A 17 -1.19 -13.52 4.44
CA ASP A 17 -1.21 -13.79 5.89
C ASP A 17 -1.72 -12.61 6.70
N LEU A 18 -2.82 -12.01 6.29
CA LEU A 18 -3.46 -10.97 7.09
C LEU A 18 -4.01 -11.56 8.37
N VAL A 19 -4.03 -10.74 9.43
CA VAL A 19 -4.67 -11.15 10.67
C VAL A 19 -6.14 -10.80 10.61
N ALA A 20 -6.96 -11.62 11.26
CA ALA A 20 -8.37 -11.30 11.40
C ALA A 20 -8.53 -10.27 12.52
N ALA A 21 -9.40 -9.30 12.30
CA ALA A 21 -9.65 -8.25 13.30
C ALA A 21 -10.49 -8.76 14.45
N THR A 22 -11.14 -9.91 14.29
CA THR A 22 -11.95 -10.52 15.35
C THR A 22 -11.30 -11.80 15.80
N ASN A 23 -11.60 -12.20 17.06
CA ASN A 23 -11.08 -13.42 17.62
C ASN A 23 -12.00 -14.61 17.43
N GLU A 24 -12.93 -14.51 16.50
CA GLU A 24 -13.85 -15.60 16.24
C GLU A 24 -13.13 -16.77 15.59
N VAL A 25 -13.57 -17.97 15.95
CA VAL A 25 -13.01 -19.18 15.34
C VAL A 25 -13.29 -19.15 13.85
N GLY A 26 -12.22 -19.31 13.06
CA GLY A 26 -12.35 -19.23 11.63
C GLY A 26 -12.53 -17.83 11.10
N GLY A 27 -12.20 -16.81 11.89
CA GLY A 27 -12.34 -15.43 11.50
C GLY A 27 -11.52 -15.12 10.26
N LYS A 28 -12.10 -14.29 9.39
CA LYS A 28 -11.45 -13.81 8.18
C LYS A 28 -11.69 -12.33 8.07
N SER A 29 -10.87 -11.69 7.26
CA SER A 29 -11.01 -10.27 7.02
C SER A 29 -11.64 -10.02 5.66
N SER A 30 -12.40 -8.93 5.58
CA SER A 30 -12.86 -8.42 4.29
C SER A 30 -12.05 -7.17 4.03
N ALA A 31 -10.96 -7.34 3.32
CA ALA A 31 -9.88 -6.36 3.30
C ALA A 31 -9.98 -5.39 2.14
N TYR A 32 -9.68 -4.13 2.42
CA TYR A 32 -9.41 -3.14 1.39
C TYR A 32 -8.20 -2.32 1.83
N VAL A 33 -7.57 -1.66 0.87
CA VAL A 33 -6.34 -0.90 1.12
C VAL A 33 -6.61 0.57 0.86
N VAL A 34 -6.13 1.41 1.76
CA VAL A 34 -6.19 2.87 1.60
C VAL A 34 -4.77 3.36 1.37
N PHE A 35 -4.55 4.01 0.25
CA PHE A 35 -3.26 4.63 -0.06
C PHE A 35 -3.37 6.13 0.17
N THR A 36 -2.43 6.68 0.91
CA THR A 36 -2.37 8.12 1.17
C THR A 36 -1.00 8.63 0.76
N LEU A 37 -1.00 9.70 -0.03
CA LEU A 37 0.22 10.35 -0.44
C LEU A 37 -0.02 11.85 -0.41
N GLY A 38 0.70 12.54 0.47
CA GLY A 38 0.42 13.95 0.71
C GLY A 38 -1.00 14.13 1.23
N ASP A 39 -1.77 14.95 0.56
CA ASP A 39 -3.15 15.23 0.95
C ASP A 39 -4.17 14.36 0.21
N THR A 40 -3.71 13.44 -0.60
CA THR A 40 -4.60 12.64 -1.45
C THR A 40 -4.71 11.22 -0.91
N THR A 41 -5.94 10.73 -0.86
CA THR A 41 -6.23 9.39 -0.38
C THR A 41 -7.07 8.66 -1.42
N LYS A 42 -6.70 7.39 -1.70
CA LYS A 42 -7.43 6.54 -2.63
C LYS A 42 -7.62 5.16 -2.00
N LYS A 43 -8.75 4.54 -2.29
CA LYS A 43 -9.11 3.24 -1.71
C LYS A 43 -9.28 2.19 -2.78
N SER A 44 -8.88 0.96 -2.44
CA SER A 44 -9.15 -0.18 -3.29
C SER A 44 -10.56 -0.71 -3.07
N SER A 45 -10.97 -1.63 -3.93
CA SER A 45 -12.17 -2.42 -3.66
C SER A 45 -11.88 -3.38 -2.51
N CYS A 46 -12.95 -3.95 -1.97
CA CYS A 46 -12.87 -4.86 -0.83
C CYS A 46 -12.90 -6.30 -1.33
N VAL A 47 -11.99 -7.13 -0.83
CA VAL A 47 -12.01 -8.57 -1.10
C VAL A 47 -12.56 -9.25 0.15
N GLU A 48 -13.70 -9.91 0.01
CA GLU A 48 -14.42 -10.43 1.15
C GLU A 48 -13.88 -11.77 1.63
N SER A 49 -13.89 -11.92 2.93
CA SER A 49 -13.68 -13.20 3.61
C SER A 49 -12.39 -13.91 3.23
N SER A 50 -11.28 -13.19 3.25
CA SER A 50 -9.99 -13.78 2.93
C SER A 50 -8.89 -13.16 3.78
N LEU A 51 -7.97 -14.00 4.23
CA LEU A 51 -6.73 -13.52 4.87
C LEU A 51 -5.59 -13.40 3.86
N ASP A 52 -5.84 -13.87 2.64
CA ASP A 52 -4.89 -13.76 1.52
C ASP A 52 -5.60 -13.15 0.32
N PRO A 53 -6.08 -11.90 0.44
CA PRO A 53 -6.87 -11.32 -0.63
C PRO A 53 -6.06 -11.08 -1.88
N HIS A 54 -6.67 -11.35 -3.03
CA HIS A 54 -6.11 -11.07 -4.34
C HIS A 54 -7.04 -10.12 -5.06
N TRP A 55 -6.48 -9.06 -5.60
CA TRP A 55 -7.25 -8.15 -6.46
C TRP A 55 -7.05 -8.60 -7.90
N THR A 56 -8.11 -9.13 -8.52
CA THR A 56 -8.06 -9.69 -9.87
C THR A 56 -9.17 -9.11 -10.72
N PRO A 57 -8.81 -8.30 -11.71
CA PRO A 57 -7.44 -7.90 -12.05
C PRO A 57 -6.82 -6.99 -10.99
N PRO A 58 -5.50 -6.87 -10.97
CA PRO A 58 -4.85 -5.96 -10.03
C PRO A 58 -5.38 -4.54 -10.19
N GLU A 59 -5.51 -3.82 -9.09
CA GLU A 59 -6.03 -2.46 -9.12
C GLU A 59 -4.91 -1.46 -9.22
N LYS A 60 -5.16 -0.41 -9.98
CA LYS A 60 -4.15 0.59 -10.27
C LYS A 60 -4.56 1.94 -9.70
N PHE A 61 -3.57 2.65 -9.17
CA PHE A 61 -3.78 3.97 -8.58
C PHE A 61 -2.69 4.89 -9.09
N GLU A 62 -3.03 6.16 -9.21
CA GLU A 62 -2.05 7.14 -9.65
C GLU A 62 -2.16 8.39 -8.79
N PHE A 63 -1.02 8.90 -8.35
CA PHE A 63 -0.92 10.13 -7.57
C PHE A 63 0.03 11.08 -8.27
N GLU A 64 -0.14 12.37 -8.02
CA GLU A 64 0.80 13.38 -8.50
C GLU A 64 1.53 13.99 -7.32
N VAL A 65 2.83 14.17 -7.47
CA VAL A 65 3.65 14.79 -6.43
C VAL A 65 4.62 15.77 -7.06
N GLU A 66 5.04 16.76 -6.28
CA GLU A 66 6.02 17.74 -6.75
C GLU A 66 7.39 17.50 -6.14
N GLU A 67 7.45 17.24 -4.86
CA GLU A 67 8.72 17.02 -4.17
C GLU A 67 8.79 15.61 -3.65
N TRP A 68 8.95 14.68 -4.57
CA TRP A 68 8.90 13.26 -4.23
C TRP A 68 9.96 12.85 -3.22
N GLU A 69 11.06 13.61 -3.15
CA GLU A 69 12.17 13.29 -2.25
C GLU A 69 11.75 13.30 -0.79
N ASN A 70 10.71 14.04 -0.47
CA ASN A 70 10.22 14.20 0.90
C ASN A 70 8.90 13.50 1.16
N GLU A 71 8.44 12.68 0.21
CA GLU A 71 7.13 12.07 0.33
C GLU A 71 7.21 10.61 0.69
N PHE A 72 6.22 10.19 1.46
CA PHE A 72 6.05 8.79 1.84
C PHE A 72 4.67 8.33 1.41
N LEU A 73 4.62 7.16 0.80
CA LEU A 73 3.34 6.51 0.52
C LEU A 73 2.93 5.72 1.75
N VAL A 74 1.74 5.97 2.25
CA VAL A 74 1.20 5.21 3.38
C VAL A 74 0.13 4.28 2.83
N ALA A 75 0.29 2.99 3.08
CA ALA A 75 -0.67 1.97 2.66
C ALA A 75 -1.23 1.33 3.92
N GLN A 76 -2.54 1.38 4.07
CA GLN A 76 -3.21 0.86 5.25
C GLN A 76 -4.23 -0.17 4.83
N VAL A 77 -4.21 -1.32 5.49
CA VAL A 77 -5.17 -2.39 5.22
C VAL A 77 -6.22 -2.38 6.31
N PHE A 78 -7.48 -2.29 5.90
CA PHE A 78 -8.61 -2.27 6.80
C PHE A 78 -9.49 -3.48 6.58
N ASP A 79 -10.14 -3.91 7.66
CA ASP A 79 -11.12 -4.99 7.63
C ASP A 79 -12.52 -4.39 7.77
N ARG A 80 -13.39 -4.70 6.82
CA ARG A 80 -14.77 -4.22 6.79
C ARG A 80 -15.75 -5.30 7.26
N SER A 81 -15.31 -6.27 8.03
CA SER A 81 -16.16 -7.41 8.40
C SER A 81 -17.34 -7.02 9.28
N ARG A 82 -17.23 -5.93 10.03
CA ARG A 82 -18.29 -5.50 10.92
C ARG A 82 -18.98 -4.25 10.36
N PRO A 83 -20.32 -4.28 10.21
CA PRO A 83 -21.03 -3.13 9.65
C PRO A 83 -20.78 -1.85 10.45
N GLY A 84 -20.47 -0.78 9.75
CA GLY A 84 -20.25 0.52 10.36
C GLY A 84 -18.97 0.63 11.17
N HIS A 85 -18.07 -0.33 11.05
CA HIS A 85 -16.86 -0.35 11.85
C HIS A 85 -15.73 -1.01 11.06
N ASP A 86 -14.77 -0.22 10.62
CA ASP A 86 -13.63 -0.72 9.87
C ASP A 86 -12.40 -0.72 10.78
N ASP A 87 -11.75 -1.85 10.86
CA ASP A 87 -10.59 -2.04 11.73
C ASP A 87 -9.29 -2.00 10.93
N LEU A 88 -8.34 -1.21 11.40
CA LEU A 88 -7.01 -1.20 10.80
C LEU A 88 -6.29 -2.48 11.20
N ILE A 89 -5.84 -3.26 10.23
CA ILE A 89 -5.17 -4.52 10.49
C ILE A 89 -3.72 -4.56 10.03
N GLY A 90 -3.24 -3.50 9.41
CA GLY A 90 -1.82 -3.44 9.06
C GLY A 90 -1.52 -2.22 8.24
N SER A 91 -0.27 -1.78 8.27
CA SER A 91 0.14 -0.61 7.49
C SER A 91 1.60 -0.72 7.06
N ALA A 92 1.91 -0.03 5.97
CA ALA A 92 3.27 0.12 5.49
C ALA A 92 3.50 1.58 5.13
N VAL A 93 4.69 2.09 5.47
CA VAL A 93 5.10 3.44 5.12
C VAL A 93 6.31 3.30 4.20
N ILE A 94 6.18 3.82 2.98
CA ILE A 94 7.13 3.55 1.91
C ILE A 94 7.70 4.86 1.40
N PRO A 95 8.99 5.13 1.64
CA PRO A 95 9.59 6.36 1.11
C PRO A 95 9.70 6.29 -0.40
N LEU A 96 9.31 7.36 -1.08
CA LEU A 96 9.38 7.37 -2.53
C LEU A 96 10.81 7.34 -3.05
N THR A 97 11.78 7.70 -2.22
CA THR A 97 13.18 7.64 -2.61
C THR A 97 13.63 6.23 -2.98
N LEU A 98 12.91 5.20 -2.52
CA LEU A 98 13.23 3.83 -2.91
C LEU A 98 13.00 3.57 -4.39
N TYR A 99 12.24 4.42 -5.06
CA TYR A 99 11.82 4.19 -6.43
C TYR A 99 12.50 5.10 -7.44
N ALA A 100 13.46 5.88 -7.00
CA ALA A 100 14.36 6.54 -7.93
C ALA A 100 15.33 5.49 -8.45
N GLY A 101 15.61 5.53 -9.74
CA GLY A 101 16.51 4.56 -10.35
C GLY A 101 15.78 3.35 -10.88
N ASN A 102 16.38 2.18 -10.72
CA ASN A 102 15.96 0.98 -11.44
C ASN A 102 14.86 0.16 -10.80
N ARG A 103 14.32 0.58 -9.68
CA ARG A 103 13.34 -0.24 -8.96
C ARG A 103 11.92 -0.08 -9.46
N ASN A 104 11.71 0.80 -10.41
CA ASN A 104 10.39 1.21 -10.80
C ASN A 104 9.49 0.13 -11.38
N CYS A 105 10.04 -0.96 -11.87
CA CYS A 105 9.25 -1.92 -12.62
C CYS A 105 9.08 -3.25 -11.92
N GLU A 106 9.36 -3.32 -10.63
CA GLU A 106 9.33 -4.58 -9.92
C GLU A 106 8.20 -4.66 -8.93
N MET A 107 7.53 -5.82 -8.89
CA MET A 107 6.61 -6.12 -7.83
C MET A 107 7.41 -6.48 -6.59
N CYS A 108 7.13 -5.81 -5.49
CA CYS A 108 7.82 -6.04 -4.23
C CYS A 108 6.83 -6.37 -3.14
N SER A 109 7.30 -7.09 -2.13
CA SER A 109 6.51 -7.31 -0.94
C SER A 109 6.90 -6.30 0.13
N TYR A 110 5.90 -5.84 0.86
CA TYR A 110 6.08 -4.86 1.93
C TYR A 110 5.51 -5.45 3.20
N PRO A 111 6.33 -5.64 4.22
CA PRO A 111 5.82 -6.15 5.49
C PRO A 111 4.88 -5.14 6.11
N LEU A 112 3.81 -5.63 6.69
CA LEU A 112 2.82 -4.78 7.34
C LEU A 112 3.09 -4.70 8.83
N VAL A 113 3.05 -3.49 9.35
CA VAL A 113 3.16 -3.27 10.78
C VAL A 113 1.75 -3.36 11.36
N LEU A 114 1.56 -4.20 12.34
CA LEU A 114 0.25 -4.41 12.94
C LEU A 114 0.00 -3.43 14.07
N PRO A 115 -1.26 -2.97 14.23
CA PRO A 115 -1.61 -2.19 15.41
C PRO A 115 -1.46 -3.04 16.67
N ASP A 116 -1.15 -2.39 17.79
CA ASP A 116 -0.93 -3.09 19.05
C ASP A 116 -2.13 -3.93 19.46
N GLU A 117 -3.34 -3.45 19.19
CA GLU A 117 -4.55 -4.15 19.58
C GLU A 117 -4.76 -5.45 18.82
N VAL A 118 -4.14 -5.58 17.65
CA VAL A 118 -4.35 -6.74 16.79
C VAL A 118 -3.17 -7.66 16.84
N GLY A 119 -1.97 -7.09 16.83
CA GLY A 119 -0.76 -7.85 16.67
C GLY A 119 -0.17 -8.44 17.92
N GLY A 120 -0.86 -8.39 19.00
CA GLY A 120 -0.31 -8.62 20.33
C GLY A 120 0.66 -9.76 20.50
N LEU A 121 0.50 -10.84 19.79
CA LEU A 121 1.36 -11.99 20.01
C LEU A 121 1.89 -12.49 18.71
N GLY A 122 3.11 -12.81 18.72
CA GLY A 122 3.71 -13.48 17.63
C GLY A 122 4.25 -12.55 16.59
N SER A 123 4.90 -13.15 15.68
CA SER A 123 5.57 -12.48 14.61
C SER A 123 4.66 -12.41 13.42
N PRO A 124 4.10 -11.29 13.16
CA PRO A 124 3.22 -11.18 12.02
C PRO A 124 4.03 -11.40 10.75
N LYS A 125 3.45 -12.16 9.85
CA LYS A 125 4.04 -12.40 8.55
C LYS A 125 3.19 -11.80 7.46
N SER A 126 2.43 -10.76 7.78
CA SER A 126 1.55 -10.12 6.82
C SER A 126 2.37 -9.29 5.85
N ASP A 127 2.12 -9.48 4.59
CA ASP A 127 2.80 -8.74 3.52
C ASP A 127 1.78 -8.22 2.52
N MET A 128 2.12 -7.10 1.91
CA MET A 128 1.35 -6.54 0.80
C MET A 128 2.25 -6.51 -0.43
N PHE A 129 1.73 -6.93 -1.57
CA PHE A 129 2.50 -7.00 -2.80
C PHE A 129 2.05 -5.88 -3.73
N LEU A 130 2.96 -4.98 -4.02
CA LEU A 130 2.72 -3.80 -4.83
C LEU A 130 3.79 -3.66 -5.90
N GLN A 131 3.41 -3.03 -7.00
CA GLN A 131 4.38 -2.48 -7.92
C GLN A 131 4.22 -0.97 -7.87
N ILE A 132 5.31 -0.27 -7.58
CA ILE A 132 5.28 1.19 -7.44
C ILE A 132 6.25 1.76 -8.47
N SER A 133 5.80 2.76 -9.20
CA SER A 133 6.63 3.44 -10.19
C SER A 133 6.60 4.94 -9.91
N LEU A 134 7.77 5.53 -9.93
CA LEU A 134 7.93 6.98 -9.78
C LEU A 134 8.41 7.52 -11.13
N LEU A 135 7.57 8.32 -11.76
CA LEU A 135 7.78 8.77 -13.13
C LEU A 135 7.84 10.29 -13.18
N ASP A 136 8.66 10.81 -14.10
CA ASP A 136 8.72 12.26 -14.32
C ASP A 136 7.58 12.71 -15.23
N ALA A 137 7.59 14.01 -15.57
CA ALA A 137 6.52 14.58 -16.36
C ALA A 137 6.39 13.97 -17.76
N ASP A 138 7.46 13.37 -18.25
CA ASP A 138 7.46 12.71 -19.56
C ASP A 138 7.03 11.25 -19.47
N GLY A 139 6.77 10.75 -18.27
CA GLY A 139 6.41 9.35 -18.09
C GLY A 139 7.61 8.43 -17.99
N SER A 140 8.80 8.97 -17.83
CA SER A 140 10.02 8.18 -17.70
C SER A 140 10.39 7.98 -16.24
N PRO A 141 11.03 6.86 -15.90
CA PRO A 141 11.44 6.63 -14.52
C PRO A 141 12.37 7.73 -14.03
N VAL A 142 12.17 8.12 -12.77
CA VAL A 142 13.03 9.12 -12.15
C VAL A 142 14.37 8.47 -11.86
N GLU A 143 15.45 9.15 -12.20
CA GLU A 143 16.78 8.64 -11.97
C GLU A 143 17.28 9.06 -10.59
N GLU A 144 18.24 8.32 -10.07
CA GLU A 144 18.86 8.66 -8.81
C GLU A 144 19.60 9.96 -8.91
N PHE A 145 19.75 10.61 -7.76
CA PHE A 145 20.56 11.80 -7.68
C PHE A 145 22.02 11.48 -7.69
N TYR A 146 22.78 12.34 -8.33
CA TYR A 146 24.23 12.32 -8.25
C TYR A 146 24.69 13.70 -7.86
N TRP A 147 25.68 13.74 -7.00
CA TRP A 147 26.27 15.01 -6.58
C TRP A 147 27.65 15.18 -7.14
#